data_9fd9f3e2468a2913c780225e6d4f5532
#
_entry.id   9fd9f3e2468a2913c780225e6d4f5532
#
_cell.length_a   1.000
_cell.length_b   1.000
_cell.length_c   1.000
_cell.angle_alpha   90.00
_cell.angle_beta   90.00
_cell.angle_gamma   90.00
#
_symmetry.space_group_name_H-M   'P 1'
#
loop_
_entity.id
_entity.type
_entity.pdbx_description
1 polymer ?
#
loop_
_entity_poly.entity_id
_entity_poly.type
_entity_poly.pdbx_seq_one_letter_code
_entity_poly.pdbx_strand_id
1 'polypeptide(L)'
;VYKRQTVYYGDEAGLCGFTDPDNRRTYPWGREDKELIRFHRDIIRIHKENPALRTGSVKFLNGEDNLLCYGRFNREQQFVIIVNNDENIRHIDLSVWAVGLPKYGTLEQILFTSENGYSISSVSYDIVNGRLDITLPKHAAVILKRKNPEE
;
A
#
# COMPACT_ATOMS: atom_id res chain seq x y z
N VAL A 1 -13.24 13.97 11.59
CA VAL A 1 -12.11 13.51 12.42
C VAL A 1 -11.19 12.66 11.53
N TYR A 2 -10.04 13.19 11.21
CA TYR A 2 -9.03 12.41 10.46
C TYR A 2 -8.42 11.40 11.41
N LYS A 3 -8.82 10.13 11.28
CA LYS A 3 -8.16 9.04 12.00
C LYS A 3 -6.75 8.89 11.42
N ARG A 4 -5.75 9.12 12.26
CA ARG A 4 -4.35 8.81 11.93
C ARG A 4 -4.03 7.45 12.50
N GLN A 5 -3.39 6.59 11.71
CA GLN A 5 -2.81 5.36 12.19
C GLN A 5 -1.64 5.69 13.11
N THR A 6 -1.47 4.89 14.13
CA THR A 6 -0.33 4.95 15.04
C THR A 6 0.38 3.61 15.00
N VAL A 7 1.68 3.64 14.80
CA VAL A 7 2.52 2.46 15.01
C VAL A 7 2.73 2.33 16.51
N TYR A 8 2.31 1.21 17.09
CA TYR A 8 2.57 0.95 18.50
C TYR A 8 4.05 0.55 18.67
N TYR A 9 4.65 0.86 19.82
CA TYR A 9 6.08 0.61 20.02
C TYR A 9 6.39 -0.87 19.85
N GLY A 10 7.43 -1.17 19.09
CA GLY A 10 7.88 -2.53 18.83
C GLY A 10 7.21 -3.21 17.64
N ASP A 11 6.08 -2.69 17.09
CA ASP A 11 5.47 -3.24 15.87
C ASP A 11 6.48 -3.25 14.73
N GLU A 12 7.27 -2.18 14.60
CA GLU A 12 8.31 -2.04 13.58
C GLU A 12 9.45 -3.05 13.76
N ALA A 13 9.62 -3.59 14.96
CA ALA A 13 10.67 -4.55 15.29
C ALA A 13 10.19 -6.00 15.41
N GLY A 14 8.91 -6.24 15.11
CA GLY A 14 8.30 -7.57 15.20
C GLY A 14 8.03 -8.03 16.65
N LEU A 15 7.86 -7.08 17.58
CA LEU A 15 7.50 -7.41 18.95
C LEU A 15 6.07 -7.95 18.99
N CYS A 16 5.93 -9.20 19.40
CA CYS A 16 4.64 -9.85 19.59
C CYS A 16 4.21 -9.80 21.05
N GLY A 17 2.92 -9.70 21.30
CA GLY A 17 2.30 -9.79 22.60
C GLY A 17 0.89 -10.35 22.48
N PHE A 18 0.31 -10.76 23.61
CA PHE A 18 -1.06 -11.27 23.64
C PHE A 18 -1.96 -10.38 24.50
N THR A 19 -2.50 -10.86 25.60
CA THR A 19 -3.29 -10.05 26.55
C THR A 19 -2.40 -9.42 27.61
N ASP A 20 -2.92 -8.43 28.36
CA ASP A 20 -2.23 -7.88 29.53
C ASP A 20 -1.81 -8.96 30.54
N PRO A 21 -0.57 -8.90 31.04
CA PRO A 21 0.47 -7.88 30.84
C PRO A 21 1.45 -8.20 29.68
N ASP A 22 1.23 -9.27 28.93
CA ASP A 22 2.15 -9.76 27.91
C ASP A 22 2.34 -8.80 26.72
N ASN A 23 1.35 -7.97 26.43
CA ASN A 23 1.41 -6.92 25.43
C ASN A 23 2.27 -5.69 25.80
N ARG A 24 2.84 -5.68 27.03
CA ARG A 24 3.71 -4.61 27.55
C ARG A 24 5.15 -5.05 27.72
N ARG A 25 5.62 -5.94 26.86
CA ARG A 25 7.02 -6.38 26.83
C ARG A 25 7.96 -5.23 26.55
N THR A 26 9.21 -5.35 27.02
CA THR A 26 10.27 -4.42 26.68
C THR A 26 10.60 -4.51 25.19
N TYR A 27 11.06 -3.40 24.60
CA TYR A 27 11.54 -3.39 23.23
C TYR A 27 12.64 -4.45 23.03
N PRO A 28 12.65 -5.19 21.92
CA PRO A 28 13.52 -6.36 21.71
C PRO A 28 14.95 -5.95 21.30
N TRP A 29 15.63 -5.13 22.11
CA TRP A 29 16.98 -4.64 21.84
C TRP A 29 17.96 -5.75 21.48
N GLY A 30 18.62 -5.62 20.30
CA GLY A 30 19.56 -6.61 19.76
C GLY A 30 18.92 -7.86 19.16
N ARG A 31 17.58 -7.93 19.12
CA ARG A 31 16.81 -9.05 18.53
C ARG A 31 15.71 -8.55 17.61
N GLU A 32 15.83 -7.30 17.15
CA GLU A 32 14.87 -6.66 16.27
C GLU A 32 14.80 -7.36 14.91
N ASP A 33 13.61 -7.47 14.34
CA ASP A 33 13.43 -7.81 12.94
C ASP A 33 13.88 -6.64 12.06
N LYS A 34 15.10 -6.74 11.53
CA LYS A 34 15.73 -5.67 10.75
C LYS A 34 15.07 -5.50 9.37
N GLU A 35 14.45 -6.53 8.83
CA GLU A 35 13.72 -6.44 7.55
C GLU A 35 12.41 -5.68 7.76
N LEU A 36 11.69 -5.98 8.82
CA LEU A 36 10.47 -5.29 9.19
C LEU A 36 10.75 -3.81 9.52
N ILE A 37 11.85 -3.50 10.20
CA ILE A 37 12.28 -2.10 10.43
C ILE A 37 12.54 -1.39 9.11
N ARG A 38 13.21 -2.05 8.16
CA ARG A 38 13.48 -1.47 6.83
C ARG A 38 12.19 -1.21 6.07
N PHE A 39 11.26 -2.17 6.08
CA PHE A 39 9.93 -2.01 5.49
C PHE A 39 9.20 -0.80 6.07
N HIS A 40 9.15 -0.66 7.41
CA HIS A 40 8.51 0.49 8.06
C HIS A 40 9.16 1.82 7.68
N ARG A 41 10.48 1.87 7.59
CA ARG A 41 11.20 3.08 7.13
C ARG A 41 10.82 3.46 5.70
N ASP A 42 10.74 2.49 4.80
CA ASP A 42 10.42 2.72 3.40
C ASP A 42 8.96 3.14 3.21
N ILE A 43 8.00 2.50 3.87
CA ILE A 43 6.60 2.88 3.76
C ILE A 43 6.32 4.24 4.40
N ILE A 44 7.00 4.58 5.50
CA ILE A 44 6.92 5.90 6.13
C ILE A 44 7.53 6.96 5.21
N ARG A 45 8.65 6.67 4.55
CA ARG A 45 9.27 7.56 3.56
C ARG A 45 8.31 7.82 2.39
N ILE A 46 7.77 6.77 1.77
CA ILE A 46 6.76 6.87 0.71
C ILE A 46 5.59 7.75 1.15
N HIS A 47 5.07 7.53 2.36
CA HIS A 47 3.98 8.35 2.91
C HIS A 47 4.38 9.82 3.09
N LYS A 48 5.59 10.11 3.58
CA LYS A 48 6.08 11.47 3.82
C LYS A 48 6.35 12.24 2.53
N GLU A 49 6.90 11.59 1.52
CA GLU A 49 7.28 12.18 0.23
C GLU A 49 6.08 12.45 -0.68
N ASN A 50 4.93 11.83 -0.40
CA ASN A 50 3.75 11.94 -1.25
C ASN A 50 2.56 12.61 -0.52
N PRO A 51 2.33 13.92 -0.73
CA PRO A 51 1.24 14.67 -0.10
C PRO A 51 -0.15 14.03 -0.24
N ALA A 52 -0.46 13.43 -1.39
CA ALA A 52 -1.75 12.77 -1.59
C ALA A 52 -1.97 11.58 -0.62
N LEU A 53 -0.92 10.88 -0.20
CA LEU A 53 -1.03 9.80 0.79
C LEU A 53 -1.30 10.35 2.20
N ARG A 54 -0.88 11.60 2.52
CA ARG A 54 -1.08 12.23 3.82
C ARG A 54 -2.41 12.94 3.94
N THR A 55 -2.73 13.79 2.98
CA THR A 55 -3.86 14.74 3.05
C THR A 55 -4.83 14.63 1.88
N GLY A 56 -4.55 13.76 0.91
CA GLY A 56 -5.43 13.57 -0.25
C GLY A 56 -6.75 12.89 0.10
N SER A 57 -7.71 13.02 -0.80
CA SER A 57 -8.98 12.33 -0.72
C SER A 57 -8.81 10.82 -0.77
N VAL A 58 -9.76 10.10 -0.19
CA VAL A 58 -9.86 8.63 -0.24
C VAL A 58 -11.10 8.25 -1.02
N LYS A 59 -10.97 7.29 -1.93
CA LYS A 59 -12.11 6.68 -2.62
C LYS A 59 -11.91 5.17 -2.67
N PHE A 60 -12.85 4.41 -2.14
CA PHE A 60 -12.91 2.97 -2.33
C PHE A 60 -13.30 2.66 -3.77
N LEU A 61 -12.56 1.75 -4.40
CA LEU A 61 -12.74 1.35 -5.80
C LEU A 61 -13.38 -0.03 -5.90
N ASN A 62 -13.03 -0.93 -5.02
CA ASN A 62 -13.64 -2.23 -4.83
C ASN A 62 -13.44 -2.67 -3.37
N GLY A 63 -14.40 -3.41 -2.84
CA GLY A 63 -14.35 -4.04 -1.55
C GLY A 63 -15.12 -5.35 -1.64
N GLU A 64 -14.39 -6.43 -1.84
CA GLU A 64 -14.86 -7.81 -1.70
C GLU A 64 -14.24 -8.40 -0.45
N ASP A 65 -14.74 -9.53 -0.01
CA ASP A 65 -14.12 -10.27 1.09
C ASP A 65 -12.64 -10.54 0.77
N ASN A 66 -11.76 -10.18 1.71
CA ASN A 66 -10.31 -10.31 1.62
C ASN A 66 -9.62 -9.50 0.49
N LEU A 67 -10.35 -8.66 -0.26
CA LEU A 67 -9.78 -7.77 -1.27
C LEU A 67 -10.14 -6.32 -0.98
N LEU A 68 -9.15 -5.47 -0.77
CA LEU A 68 -9.32 -4.04 -0.54
C LEU A 68 -8.64 -3.25 -1.65
N CYS A 69 -9.44 -2.43 -2.37
CA CYS A 69 -8.93 -1.54 -3.40
C CYS A 69 -9.40 -0.12 -3.14
N TYR A 70 -8.47 0.83 -3.04
CA TYR A 70 -8.80 2.23 -2.85
C TYR A 70 -7.78 3.16 -3.52
N GLY A 71 -8.21 4.37 -3.81
CA GLY A 71 -7.33 5.42 -4.27
C GLY A 71 -7.09 6.50 -3.23
N ARG A 72 -5.89 7.06 -3.26
CA ARG A 72 -5.51 8.31 -2.58
C ARG A 72 -5.13 9.33 -3.64
N PHE A 73 -5.74 10.51 -3.59
CA PHE A 73 -5.52 11.48 -4.66
C PHE A 73 -5.71 12.93 -4.22
N ASN A 74 -5.01 13.79 -4.89
CA ASN A 74 -5.21 15.23 -4.92
C ASN A 74 -5.09 15.72 -6.39
N ARG A 75 -4.95 17.03 -6.62
CA ARG A 75 -4.83 17.58 -7.98
C ARG A 75 -3.54 17.16 -8.71
N GLU A 76 -2.46 16.89 -7.96
CA GLU A 76 -1.12 16.64 -8.48
C GLU A 76 -0.76 15.15 -8.52
N GLN A 77 -1.27 14.38 -7.56
CA GLN A 77 -0.88 12.98 -7.37
C GLN A 77 -2.09 12.07 -7.27
N GLN A 78 -2.04 10.93 -7.91
CA GLN A 78 -3.04 9.86 -7.84
C GLN A 78 -2.36 8.55 -7.55
N PHE A 79 -2.92 7.82 -6.58
CA PHE A 79 -2.46 6.49 -6.17
C PHE A 79 -3.62 5.51 -6.19
N VAL A 80 -3.29 4.28 -6.56
CA VAL A 80 -4.15 3.11 -6.38
C VAL A 80 -3.44 2.15 -5.43
N ILE A 81 -4.13 1.77 -4.38
CA ILE A 81 -3.64 0.81 -3.38
C ILE A 81 -4.53 -0.41 -3.44
N ILE A 82 -3.93 -1.59 -3.56
CA ILE A 82 -4.62 -2.86 -3.64
C ILE A 82 -4.01 -3.79 -2.61
N VAL A 83 -4.85 -4.41 -1.79
CA VAL A 83 -4.47 -5.41 -0.80
C VAL A 83 -5.27 -6.68 -1.05
N ASN A 84 -4.59 -7.74 -1.42
CA ASN A 84 -5.14 -9.09 -1.50
C ASN A 84 -4.77 -9.85 -0.22
N ASN A 85 -5.74 -10.02 0.68
CA ASN A 85 -5.60 -10.83 1.89
C ASN A 85 -6.28 -12.19 1.76
N ASP A 86 -6.47 -12.66 0.53
CA ASP A 86 -7.02 -13.97 0.19
C ASP A 86 -5.90 -15.03 0.17
N GLU A 87 -6.28 -16.28 0.39
CA GLU A 87 -5.40 -17.45 0.22
C GLU A 87 -5.13 -17.78 -1.25
N ASN A 88 -5.80 -17.09 -2.17
CA ASN A 88 -5.72 -17.31 -3.60
C ASN A 88 -5.14 -16.11 -4.35
N ILE A 89 -4.59 -16.39 -5.52
CA ILE A 89 -4.25 -15.36 -6.50
C ILE A 89 -5.54 -14.67 -6.96
N ARG A 90 -5.55 -13.34 -7.01
CA ARG A 90 -6.69 -12.55 -7.49
C ARG A 90 -6.34 -11.83 -8.78
N HIS A 91 -7.20 -12.00 -9.76
CA HIS A 91 -7.24 -11.19 -10.98
C HIS A 91 -8.22 -10.03 -10.76
N ILE A 92 -7.76 -8.81 -10.93
CA ILE A 92 -8.43 -7.61 -10.47
C ILE A 92 -8.54 -6.64 -11.64
N ASP A 93 -9.75 -6.31 -12.02
CA ASP A 93 -10.07 -5.32 -13.05
C ASP A 93 -10.80 -4.12 -12.39
N LEU A 94 -10.10 -3.00 -12.23
CA LEU A 94 -10.56 -1.83 -11.51
C LEU A 94 -10.92 -0.67 -12.45
N SER A 95 -12.07 -0.06 -12.20
CA SER A 95 -12.38 1.25 -12.74
C SER A 95 -11.67 2.34 -11.94
N VAL A 96 -10.66 3.00 -12.54
CA VAL A 96 -9.78 3.92 -11.81
C VAL A 96 -10.04 5.40 -12.09
N TRP A 97 -10.98 5.74 -12.97
CA TRP A 97 -11.34 7.13 -13.27
C TRP A 97 -11.87 7.90 -12.04
N ALA A 98 -12.49 7.20 -11.09
CA ALA A 98 -13.07 7.79 -9.88
C ALA A 98 -12.04 8.41 -8.92
N VAL A 99 -10.75 8.16 -9.14
CA VAL A 99 -9.63 8.73 -8.38
C VAL A 99 -8.82 9.74 -9.20
N GLY A 100 -9.41 10.26 -10.27
CA GLY A 100 -8.78 11.28 -11.11
C GLY A 100 -7.75 10.75 -12.10
N LEU A 101 -7.70 9.46 -12.32
CA LEU A 101 -6.83 8.84 -13.32
C LEU A 101 -7.42 8.98 -14.72
N PRO A 102 -6.58 9.15 -15.76
CA PRO A 102 -7.01 9.36 -17.14
C PRO A 102 -7.57 8.05 -17.75
N LYS A 103 -8.22 8.21 -18.91
CA LYS A 103 -8.71 7.08 -19.71
C LYS A 103 -7.57 6.18 -20.21
N TYR A 104 -6.43 6.78 -20.55
CA TYR A 104 -5.20 6.10 -20.96
C TYR A 104 -4.01 6.70 -20.21
N GLY A 105 -3.10 5.88 -19.74
CA GLY A 105 -1.94 6.31 -18.98
C GLY A 105 -1.22 5.15 -18.35
N THR A 106 -0.25 5.45 -17.50
CA THR A 106 0.58 4.44 -16.84
C THR A 106 0.62 4.69 -15.34
N LEU A 107 0.51 3.62 -14.58
CA LEU A 107 0.79 3.56 -13.15
C LEU A 107 2.13 2.89 -12.92
N GLU A 108 2.90 3.40 -11.98
CA GLU A 108 4.17 2.86 -11.57
C GLU A 108 4.05 2.26 -10.17
N GLN A 109 4.49 1.02 -10.01
CA GLN A 109 4.64 0.39 -8.72
C GLN A 109 5.73 1.10 -7.92
N ILE A 110 5.40 1.54 -6.72
CA ILE A 110 6.37 2.15 -5.79
C ILE A 110 6.59 1.31 -4.54
N LEU A 111 5.70 0.37 -4.28
CA LEU A 111 5.83 -0.65 -3.25
C LEU A 111 5.03 -1.89 -3.66
N PHE A 112 5.60 -3.05 -3.42
CA PHE A 112 4.93 -4.34 -3.52
C PHE A 112 5.31 -5.19 -2.31
N THR A 113 4.34 -5.90 -1.73
CA THR A 113 4.57 -6.86 -0.64
C THR A 113 4.02 -8.22 -1.01
N SER A 114 4.62 -9.27 -0.51
CA SER A 114 4.16 -10.65 -0.62
C SER A 114 4.64 -11.47 0.58
N GLU A 115 4.29 -12.74 0.62
CA GLU A 115 4.81 -13.68 1.64
C GLU A 115 6.35 -13.76 1.67
N ASN A 116 7.02 -13.42 0.57
CA ASN A 116 8.49 -13.47 0.45
C ASN A 116 9.18 -12.14 0.80
N GLY A 117 8.47 -11.19 1.38
CA GLY A 117 8.98 -9.87 1.74
C GLY A 117 8.41 -8.75 0.90
N TYR A 118 9.18 -7.67 0.71
CA TYR A 118 8.72 -6.50 -0.05
C TYR A 118 9.75 -6.02 -1.07
N SER A 119 9.28 -5.25 -2.05
CA SER A 119 10.10 -4.62 -3.09
C SER A 119 9.63 -3.19 -3.34
N ILE A 120 10.59 -2.30 -3.59
CA ILE A 120 10.37 -0.92 -4.07
C ILE A 120 10.81 -0.76 -5.53
N SER A 121 10.95 -1.87 -6.26
CA SER A 121 11.28 -1.85 -7.68
C SER A 121 10.12 -1.31 -8.50
N SER A 122 10.45 -0.51 -9.51
CA SER A 122 9.48 0.04 -10.44
C SER A 122 9.00 -1.03 -11.42
N VAL A 123 7.67 -1.20 -11.49
CA VAL A 123 6.97 -1.99 -12.51
C VAL A 123 5.85 -1.11 -13.04
N SER A 124 5.68 -1.06 -14.36
CA SER A 124 4.65 -0.24 -14.99
C SER A 124 3.40 -1.06 -15.31
N TYR A 125 2.24 -0.44 -15.10
CA TYR A 125 0.91 -0.99 -15.41
C TYR A 125 0.13 0.02 -16.24
N ASP A 126 -0.45 -0.41 -17.35
CA ASP A 126 -1.20 0.48 -18.23
C ASP A 126 -2.65 0.64 -17.79
N ILE A 127 -3.13 1.87 -17.92
CA ILE A 127 -4.55 2.18 -17.81
C ILE A 127 -5.12 2.18 -19.24
N VAL A 128 -6.09 1.31 -19.47
CA VAL A 128 -6.77 1.20 -20.76
C VAL A 128 -8.27 1.44 -20.57
N ASN A 129 -8.82 2.40 -21.29
CA ASN A 129 -10.23 2.79 -21.16
C ASN A 129 -10.69 3.14 -19.73
N GLY A 130 -9.79 3.71 -18.90
CA GLY A 130 -10.08 4.06 -17.51
C GLY A 130 -10.10 2.85 -16.56
N ARG A 131 -9.55 1.73 -16.99
CA ARG A 131 -9.46 0.48 -16.23
C ARG A 131 -8.01 0.06 -16.03
N LEU A 132 -7.75 -0.49 -14.87
CA LEU A 132 -6.50 -1.13 -14.49
C LEU A 132 -6.77 -2.63 -14.34
N ASP A 133 -6.01 -3.42 -15.09
CA ASP A 133 -6.01 -4.87 -14.99
C ASP A 133 -4.72 -5.31 -14.32
N ILE A 134 -4.82 -6.03 -13.20
CA ILE A 134 -3.67 -6.49 -12.42
C ILE A 134 -3.96 -7.83 -11.74
N THR A 135 -2.94 -8.66 -11.66
CA THR A 135 -2.99 -9.92 -10.91
C THR A 135 -2.08 -9.84 -9.69
N LEU A 136 -2.62 -10.11 -8.52
CA LEU A 136 -1.87 -10.15 -7.27
C LEU A 136 -1.83 -11.56 -6.69
N PRO A 137 -0.66 -12.02 -6.21
CA PRO A 137 -0.54 -13.24 -5.42
C PRO A 137 -1.40 -13.17 -4.15
N LYS A 138 -1.57 -14.30 -3.50
CA LYS A 138 -2.13 -14.36 -2.15
C LYS A 138 -1.27 -13.53 -1.18
N HIS A 139 -1.91 -12.96 -0.16
CA HIS A 139 -1.26 -12.17 0.90
C HIS A 139 -0.30 -11.10 0.36
N ALA A 140 -0.71 -10.39 -0.69
CA ALA A 140 0.10 -9.39 -1.35
C ALA A 140 -0.58 -8.02 -1.35
N ALA A 141 0.23 -6.96 -1.35
CA ALA A 141 -0.25 -5.61 -1.51
C ALA A 141 0.64 -4.82 -2.48
N VAL A 142 0.03 -3.86 -3.17
CA VAL A 142 0.74 -2.98 -4.08
C VAL A 142 0.30 -1.53 -3.90
N ILE A 143 1.25 -0.62 -3.99
CA ILE A 143 1.00 0.82 -4.11
C ILE A 143 1.45 1.26 -5.50
N LEU A 144 0.50 1.72 -6.28
CA LEU A 144 0.71 2.24 -7.62
C LEU A 144 0.54 3.77 -7.63
N LYS A 145 1.47 4.46 -8.25
CA LYS A 145 1.47 5.91 -8.42
C LYS A 145 1.29 6.24 -9.90
N ARG A 146 0.49 7.27 -10.23
CA ARG A 146 0.43 7.78 -11.60
C ARG A 146 1.80 8.26 -12.03
N LYS A 147 2.25 7.78 -13.20
CA LYS A 147 3.43 8.30 -13.87
C LYS A 147 3.05 9.57 -14.63
N ASN A 148 3.74 10.67 -14.34
CA ASN A 148 3.54 11.90 -15.11
C ASN A 148 4.21 11.77 -16.48
N PRO A 149 3.62 12.35 -17.55
CA PRO A 149 4.20 12.27 -18.89
C PRO A 149 5.59 12.93 -19.03
N GLU A 150 5.99 13.73 -18.05
CA GLU A 150 7.26 14.49 -18.05
C GLU A 150 8.37 13.81 -17.22
N GLU A 151 8.08 12.68 -16.59
CA GLU A 151 9.05 11.80 -15.89
C GLU A 151 9.36 10.55 -16.73
#